data_e0477f238c5e647663da9ddc78a10528
#
_entry.id   e0477f238c5e647663da9ddc78a10528
#
_cell.length_a   1.000
_cell.length_b   1.000
_cell.length_c   1.000
_cell.angle_alpha   90.00
_cell.angle_beta   90.00
_cell.angle_gamma   90.00
#
_symmetry.space_group_name_H-M   'P 1'
#
loop_
_entity.id
_entity.type
_entity.pdbx_description
1 polymer ?
#
loop_
_entity_poly.entity_id
_entity_poly.type
_entity_poly.pdbx_seq_one_letter_code
_entity_poly.pdbx_strand_id
1 'polypeptide(L)'
;MLDHTRRGQKWITEEFYKVLDVFGFRAVMFVEWGFRPADVRRTTERIKAPAAVVKEWVRTARQEEELAREAEASGHRESAAEFFYRAALYYGPACGVIHENTPRKLELYRRLVHCYEKFIELFDEAFVHRVEIPFENGKTIPAILQTAPGNRPAPCVLVVPGMDTIKEYMPSPYHNHFRRRGMATLTIDGPGQGESNIRENWVTLDNFERAGSAAIDFLQARPEIDASRIGVYGWSMGSYWGPRIAAHDPRVKAVAGAMGVYLQKDTIFKHGKPAYRANYKYMSNIYDEDAFDEMAARMTLEPLIENIRCPTLLAMGEFDELCPLEDAESLFEALRCPKELWVYENETHTFGSRLPDFYLQVADWMRDALQGRFGPGHARRVDHPAR
;
A
#
# COMPACT_ATOMS: atom_id res chain seq x y z
N MET A 1 3.38 -30.70 -6.53
CA MET A 1 2.94 -29.31 -6.78
C MET A 1 3.86 -28.73 -7.84
N LEU A 2 3.33 -28.22 -8.97
CA LEU A 2 4.17 -27.64 -10.02
C LEU A 2 4.81 -26.35 -9.47
N ASP A 3 6.11 -26.24 -9.61
CA ASP A 3 6.81 -24.99 -9.30
C ASP A 3 6.43 -23.91 -10.32
N HIS A 4 5.39 -23.16 -10.01
CA HIS A 4 4.83 -22.12 -10.87
C HIS A 4 5.69 -20.85 -10.89
N THR A 5 6.67 -20.75 -10.02
CA THR A 5 7.37 -19.48 -9.75
C THR A 5 8.70 -19.35 -10.47
N ARG A 6 9.40 -20.45 -10.73
CA ARG A 6 10.76 -20.39 -11.30
C ARG A 6 10.85 -20.74 -12.79
N ARG A 7 10.34 -21.87 -13.24
CA ARG A 7 10.66 -22.42 -14.57
C ARG A 7 9.53 -23.11 -15.31
N GLY A 8 8.33 -23.18 -14.76
CA GLY A 8 7.21 -23.93 -15.35
C GLY A 8 6.53 -23.18 -16.49
N GLN A 9 5.22 -23.36 -16.59
CA GLN A 9 4.35 -22.62 -17.52
C GLN A 9 4.18 -21.16 -17.10
N LYS A 10 5.29 -20.54 -16.74
CA LYS A 10 5.38 -19.21 -16.11
C LYS A 10 4.52 -18.16 -16.83
N TRP A 11 4.67 -18.06 -18.14
CA TRP A 11 3.96 -17.05 -18.93
C TRP A 11 2.45 -17.27 -18.97
N ILE A 12 1.95 -18.53 -19.09
CA ILE A 12 0.53 -18.83 -19.06
C ILE A 12 -0.05 -18.50 -17.69
N THR A 13 0.67 -18.88 -16.64
CA THR A 13 0.24 -18.68 -15.26
C THR A 13 0.24 -17.19 -14.90
N GLU A 14 1.28 -16.45 -15.27
CA GLU A 14 1.38 -15.00 -15.07
C GLU A 14 0.24 -14.27 -15.80
N GLU A 15 -0.01 -14.61 -17.06
CA GLU A 15 -1.09 -13.99 -17.84
C GLU A 15 -2.48 -14.33 -17.26
N PHE A 16 -2.69 -15.58 -16.84
CA PHE A 16 -3.94 -16.00 -16.21
C PHE A 16 -4.21 -15.25 -14.90
N TYR A 17 -3.19 -15.12 -14.05
CA TYR A 17 -3.34 -14.40 -12.78
C TYR A 17 -3.48 -12.88 -12.95
N LYS A 18 -2.87 -12.27 -13.96
CA LYS A 18 -3.16 -10.87 -14.30
C LYS A 18 -4.66 -10.64 -14.52
N VAL A 19 -5.34 -11.57 -15.16
CA VAL A 19 -6.79 -11.49 -15.39
C VAL A 19 -7.55 -11.70 -14.08
N LEU A 20 -7.24 -12.74 -13.33
CA LEU A 20 -7.92 -13.05 -12.07
C LEU A 20 -7.80 -11.94 -11.04
N ASP A 21 -6.62 -11.34 -10.90
CA ASP A 21 -6.40 -10.23 -9.98
C ASP A 21 -7.26 -9.00 -10.31
N VAL A 22 -7.59 -8.83 -11.57
CA VAL A 22 -8.48 -7.75 -12.02
C VAL A 22 -9.95 -8.07 -11.76
N PHE A 23 -10.35 -9.36 -11.75
CA PHE A 23 -11.76 -9.75 -11.79
C PHE A 23 -12.41 -10.08 -10.44
N GLY A 24 -11.68 -10.50 -9.43
CA GLY A 24 -12.34 -11.14 -8.29
C GLY A 24 -12.08 -10.51 -6.92
N PHE A 25 -10.84 -10.48 -6.49
CA PHE A 25 -10.50 -10.19 -5.10
C PHE A 25 -10.36 -8.70 -4.77
N ARG A 26 -10.12 -7.84 -5.76
CA ARG A 26 -9.83 -6.42 -5.54
C ARG A 26 -11.05 -5.49 -5.61
N ALA A 27 -12.23 -6.01 -5.93
CA ALA A 27 -13.41 -5.15 -6.11
C ALA A 27 -13.73 -4.30 -4.87
N VAL A 28 -13.66 -4.88 -3.67
CA VAL A 28 -13.89 -4.15 -2.42
C VAL A 28 -12.79 -3.13 -2.15
N MET A 29 -11.52 -3.52 -2.34
CA MET A 29 -10.38 -2.59 -2.20
C MET A 29 -10.49 -1.41 -3.15
N PHE A 30 -10.85 -1.64 -4.40
CA PHE A 30 -11.02 -0.59 -5.38
C PHE A 30 -12.08 0.42 -4.95
N VAL A 31 -13.19 -0.03 -4.36
CA VAL A 31 -14.22 0.86 -3.82
C VAL A 31 -13.68 1.73 -2.70
N GLU A 32 -12.97 1.13 -1.74
CA GLU A 32 -12.35 1.86 -0.62
C GLU A 32 -11.29 2.87 -1.08
N TRP A 33 -10.62 2.60 -2.20
CA TRP A 33 -9.65 3.52 -2.80
C TRP A 33 -10.28 4.60 -3.68
N GLY A 34 -11.60 4.56 -3.89
CA GLY A 34 -12.34 5.56 -4.66
C GLY A 34 -12.64 5.17 -6.11
N PHE A 35 -12.40 3.93 -6.51
CA PHE A 35 -12.87 3.43 -7.80
C PHE A 35 -14.38 3.26 -7.79
N ARG A 36 -15.05 3.66 -8.86
CA ARG A 36 -16.50 3.45 -9.00
C ARG A 36 -16.81 2.01 -9.37
N PRO A 37 -17.68 1.30 -8.62
CA PRO A 37 -18.00 -0.10 -8.90
C PRO A 37 -18.51 -0.35 -10.32
N ALA A 38 -19.31 0.58 -10.85
CA ALA A 38 -19.83 0.49 -12.22
C ALA A 38 -18.72 0.55 -13.28
N ASP A 39 -17.68 1.35 -13.06
CA ASP A 39 -16.56 1.49 -13.99
C ASP A 39 -15.64 0.27 -13.92
N VAL A 40 -15.38 -0.22 -12.71
CA VAL A 40 -14.63 -1.47 -12.50
C VAL A 40 -15.32 -2.60 -13.26
N ARG A 41 -16.62 -2.80 -13.01
CA ARG A 41 -17.40 -3.86 -13.68
C ARG A 41 -17.37 -3.70 -15.19
N ARG A 42 -17.71 -2.52 -15.73
CA ARG A 42 -17.72 -2.26 -17.17
C ARG A 42 -16.35 -2.50 -17.82
N THR A 43 -15.27 -2.14 -17.12
CA THR A 43 -13.91 -2.34 -17.62
C THR A 43 -13.55 -3.82 -17.65
N THR A 44 -13.79 -4.53 -16.54
CA THR A 44 -13.45 -5.94 -16.41
C THR A 44 -14.29 -6.81 -17.36
N GLU A 45 -15.56 -6.51 -17.58
CA GLU A 45 -16.43 -7.21 -18.55
C GLU A 45 -15.89 -7.13 -20.00
N ARG A 46 -15.13 -6.08 -20.35
CA ARG A 46 -14.49 -5.93 -21.66
C ARG A 46 -13.18 -6.70 -21.80
N ILE A 47 -12.55 -7.10 -20.69
CA ILE A 47 -11.31 -7.86 -20.71
C ILE A 47 -11.64 -9.33 -21.03
N LYS A 48 -11.44 -9.74 -22.28
CA LYS A 48 -11.69 -11.11 -22.74
C LYS A 48 -10.40 -11.94 -22.86
N ALA A 49 -9.24 -11.30 -22.68
CA ALA A 49 -7.95 -11.96 -22.69
C ALA A 49 -6.96 -11.12 -21.85
N PRO A 50 -5.92 -11.73 -21.25
CA PRO A 50 -4.92 -11.02 -20.44
C PRO A 50 -4.30 -9.82 -21.15
N ALA A 51 -3.97 -9.96 -22.43
CA ALA A 51 -3.41 -8.87 -23.25
C ALA A 51 -4.33 -7.65 -23.39
N ALA A 52 -5.63 -7.77 -23.08
CA ALA A 52 -6.58 -6.66 -23.11
C ALA A 52 -6.58 -5.80 -21.83
N VAL A 53 -5.98 -6.26 -20.73
CA VAL A 53 -6.01 -5.58 -19.41
C VAL A 53 -5.55 -4.12 -19.56
N VAL A 54 -4.35 -3.91 -20.06
CA VAL A 54 -3.80 -2.55 -20.24
C VAL A 54 -4.69 -1.69 -21.13
N LYS A 55 -5.14 -2.25 -22.27
CA LYS A 55 -6.00 -1.55 -23.23
C LYS A 55 -7.30 -1.05 -22.61
N GLU A 56 -8.00 -1.93 -21.89
CA GLU A 56 -9.33 -1.61 -21.37
C GLU A 56 -9.28 -0.66 -20.16
N TRP A 57 -8.28 -0.78 -19.29
CA TRP A 57 -8.07 0.18 -18.22
C TRP A 57 -7.66 1.56 -18.75
N VAL A 58 -6.75 1.61 -19.74
CA VAL A 58 -6.39 2.87 -20.42
C VAL A 58 -7.60 3.52 -21.09
N ARG A 59 -8.48 2.72 -21.70
CA ARG A 59 -9.72 3.23 -22.31
C ARG A 59 -10.60 3.91 -21.25
N THR A 60 -10.81 3.27 -20.12
CA THR A 60 -11.63 3.82 -19.02
C THR A 60 -10.97 5.08 -18.44
N ALA A 61 -9.66 5.05 -18.21
CA ALA A 61 -8.92 6.21 -17.69
C ALA A 61 -9.01 7.41 -18.62
N ARG A 62 -8.85 7.22 -19.95
CA ARG A 62 -8.97 8.29 -20.93
C ARG A 62 -10.37 8.90 -21.00
N GLN A 63 -11.42 8.08 -20.87
CA GLN A 63 -12.79 8.59 -20.82
C GLN A 63 -13.00 9.53 -19.64
N GLU A 64 -12.50 9.17 -18.45
CA GLU A 64 -12.58 10.05 -17.28
C GLU A 64 -11.71 11.31 -17.46
N GLU A 65 -10.53 11.19 -18.06
CA GLU A 65 -9.65 12.33 -18.32
C GLU A 65 -10.28 13.31 -19.35
N GLU A 66 -10.99 12.81 -20.35
CA GLU A 66 -11.74 13.65 -21.31
C GLU A 66 -12.89 14.39 -20.61
N LEU A 67 -13.69 13.69 -19.79
CA LEU A 67 -14.74 14.32 -18.98
C LEU A 67 -14.17 15.37 -18.01
N ALA A 68 -13.00 15.10 -17.44
CA ALA A 68 -12.33 16.05 -16.55
C ALA A 68 -11.98 17.36 -17.27
N ARG A 69 -11.41 17.26 -18.49
CA ARG A 69 -11.05 18.43 -19.30
C ARG A 69 -12.27 19.22 -19.75
N GLU A 70 -13.35 18.54 -20.14
CA GLU A 70 -14.61 19.19 -20.52
C GLU A 70 -15.22 19.95 -19.33
N ALA A 71 -15.23 19.32 -18.15
CA ALA A 71 -15.72 19.95 -16.92
C ALA A 71 -14.86 21.16 -16.52
N GLU A 72 -13.51 21.03 -16.60
CA GLU A 72 -12.59 22.14 -16.32
C GLU A 72 -12.80 23.31 -17.29
N ALA A 73 -12.89 23.03 -18.59
CA ALA A 73 -13.15 24.04 -19.60
C ALA A 73 -14.51 24.76 -19.43
N SER A 74 -15.48 24.07 -18.83
CA SER A 74 -16.80 24.60 -18.49
C SER A 74 -16.86 25.32 -17.14
N GLY A 75 -15.74 25.39 -16.39
CA GLY A 75 -15.67 25.99 -15.05
C GLY A 75 -16.26 25.12 -13.94
N HIS A 76 -16.57 23.87 -14.20
CA HIS A 76 -17.14 22.92 -13.23
C HIS A 76 -16.01 22.29 -12.40
N ARG A 77 -15.42 23.07 -11.50
CA ARG A 77 -14.19 22.75 -10.77
C ARG A 77 -14.27 21.44 -9.96
N GLU A 78 -15.34 21.24 -9.19
CA GLU A 78 -15.53 20.02 -8.38
C GLU A 78 -15.66 18.76 -9.25
N SER A 79 -16.48 18.84 -10.31
CA SER A 79 -16.64 17.72 -11.24
C SER A 79 -15.32 17.38 -11.94
N ALA A 80 -14.56 18.40 -12.35
CA ALA A 80 -13.25 18.21 -12.96
C ALA A 80 -12.27 17.52 -11.99
N ALA A 81 -12.22 17.96 -10.73
CA ALA A 81 -11.40 17.34 -9.69
C ALA A 81 -11.72 15.84 -9.51
N GLU A 82 -13.00 15.50 -9.38
CA GLU A 82 -13.41 14.10 -9.27
C GLU A 82 -13.07 13.26 -10.49
N PHE A 83 -13.30 13.78 -11.70
CA PHE A 83 -12.97 13.07 -12.94
C PHE A 83 -11.46 12.87 -13.08
N PHE A 84 -10.63 13.89 -12.78
CA PHE A 84 -9.18 13.73 -12.77
C PHE A 84 -8.70 12.72 -11.71
N TYR A 85 -9.27 12.73 -10.51
CA TYR A 85 -8.97 11.73 -9.48
C TYR A 85 -9.22 10.31 -9.99
N ARG A 86 -10.41 10.04 -10.55
CA ARG A 86 -10.74 8.73 -11.10
C ARG A 86 -9.86 8.35 -12.29
N ALA A 87 -9.54 9.29 -13.17
CA ALA A 87 -8.63 9.04 -14.28
C ALA A 87 -7.25 8.57 -13.77
N ALA A 88 -6.70 9.23 -12.74
CA ALA A 88 -5.45 8.83 -12.10
C ALA A 88 -5.55 7.40 -11.54
N LEU A 89 -6.60 7.10 -10.78
CA LEU A 89 -6.81 5.76 -10.24
C LEU A 89 -6.88 4.70 -11.34
N TYR A 90 -7.56 4.97 -12.46
CA TYR A 90 -7.77 3.98 -13.53
C TYR A 90 -6.53 3.77 -14.41
N TYR A 91 -5.60 4.72 -14.47
CA TYR A 91 -4.28 4.48 -15.06
C TYR A 91 -3.44 3.50 -14.24
N GLY A 92 -3.64 3.41 -12.93
CA GLY A 92 -2.86 2.57 -12.04
C GLY A 92 -2.88 1.08 -12.38
N PRO A 93 -4.04 0.39 -12.53
CA PRO A 93 -4.08 -1.01 -12.92
C PRO A 93 -3.45 -1.28 -14.30
N ALA A 94 -3.50 -0.31 -15.23
CA ALA A 94 -2.79 -0.43 -16.51
C ALA A 94 -1.27 -0.40 -16.34
N CYS A 95 -0.75 0.40 -15.40
CA CYS A 95 0.67 0.46 -15.07
C CYS A 95 1.12 -0.76 -14.26
N GLY A 96 0.31 -1.20 -13.30
CA GLY A 96 0.64 -2.25 -12.34
C GLY A 96 0.94 -3.62 -12.94
N VAL A 97 0.39 -3.92 -14.13
CA VAL A 97 0.65 -5.20 -14.82
C VAL A 97 1.85 -5.16 -15.77
N ILE A 98 2.56 -4.04 -15.87
CA ILE A 98 3.76 -3.89 -16.71
C ILE A 98 4.98 -3.85 -15.79
N HIS A 99 5.72 -4.95 -15.72
CA HIS A 99 6.90 -5.09 -14.84
C HIS A 99 8.21 -4.72 -15.56
N GLU A 100 8.17 -3.65 -16.33
CA GLU A 100 9.32 -3.05 -17.02
C GLU A 100 9.06 -1.56 -17.25
N ASN A 101 10.10 -0.71 -17.20
CA ASN A 101 10.00 0.72 -17.48
C ASN A 101 10.02 1.00 -19.00
N THR A 102 9.10 0.36 -19.73
CA THR A 102 8.91 0.60 -21.16
C THR A 102 8.44 2.03 -21.43
N PRO A 103 8.68 2.59 -22.63
CA PRO A 103 8.16 3.91 -23.01
C PRO A 103 6.65 4.03 -22.81
N ARG A 104 5.90 2.95 -23.03
CA ARG A 104 4.46 2.89 -22.80
C ARG A 104 4.11 3.01 -21.32
N LYS A 105 4.79 2.28 -20.42
CA LYS A 105 4.56 2.38 -18.97
C LYS A 105 4.89 3.78 -18.48
N LEU A 106 6.01 4.34 -18.89
CA LEU A 106 6.44 5.68 -18.51
C LEU A 106 5.42 6.74 -18.94
N GLU A 107 4.85 6.61 -20.15
CA GLU A 107 3.78 7.49 -20.62
C GLU A 107 2.50 7.38 -19.79
N LEU A 108 2.05 6.15 -19.52
CA LEU A 108 0.86 5.91 -18.70
C LEU A 108 1.04 6.43 -17.28
N TYR A 109 2.23 6.23 -16.70
CA TYR A 109 2.53 6.71 -15.36
C TYR A 109 2.58 8.24 -15.30
N ARG A 110 3.16 8.91 -16.31
CA ARG A 110 3.10 10.39 -16.40
C ARG A 110 1.66 10.91 -16.45
N ARG A 111 0.77 10.22 -17.17
CA ARG A 111 -0.67 10.58 -17.20
C ARG A 111 -1.33 10.38 -15.85
N LEU A 112 -1.03 9.29 -15.15
CA LEU A 112 -1.51 9.05 -13.79
C LEU A 112 -1.13 10.23 -12.89
N VAL A 113 0.16 10.55 -12.82
CA VAL A 113 0.69 11.63 -11.99
C VAL A 113 0.06 12.97 -12.37
N HIS A 114 0.00 13.30 -13.68
CA HIS A 114 -0.63 14.52 -14.16
C HIS A 114 -2.11 14.64 -13.73
N CYS A 115 -2.89 13.57 -13.89
CA CYS A 115 -4.29 13.59 -13.48
C CYS A 115 -4.42 13.77 -11.97
N TYR A 116 -3.54 13.14 -11.17
CA TYR A 116 -3.58 13.31 -9.72
C TYR A 116 -3.16 14.73 -9.29
N GLU A 117 -2.19 15.33 -9.95
CA GLU A 117 -1.79 16.74 -9.73
C GLU A 117 -2.93 17.70 -10.10
N LYS A 118 -3.64 17.46 -11.21
CA LYS A 118 -4.83 18.24 -11.59
C LYS A 118 -5.95 18.08 -10.56
N PHE A 119 -6.15 16.88 -10.03
CA PHE A 119 -7.06 16.67 -8.91
C PHE A 119 -6.68 17.55 -7.72
N ILE A 120 -5.42 17.53 -7.26
CA ILE A 120 -4.97 18.34 -6.12
C ILE A 120 -5.17 19.84 -6.39
N GLU A 121 -4.85 20.31 -7.58
CA GLU A 121 -5.02 21.73 -7.98
C GLU A 121 -6.47 22.18 -7.92
N LEU A 122 -7.40 21.30 -8.32
CA LEU A 122 -8.83 21.61 -8.43
C LEU A 122 -9.62 21.29 -7.18
N PHE A 123 -9.08 20.48 -6.29
CA PHE A 123 -9.76 20.03 -5.08
C PHE A 123 -9.85 21.16 -4.04
N ASP A 124 -11.06 21.56 -3.68
CA ASP A 124 -11.28 22.76 -2.85
C ASP A 124 -10.82 22.59 -1.40
N GLU A 125 -10.82 21.37 -0.87
CA GLU A 125 -10.33 21.08 0.47
C GLU A 125 -8.79 20.96 0.46
N ALA A 126 -8.06 22.03 0.60
CA ALA A 126 -6.59 22.12 0.50
C ALA A 126 -5.81 21.30 1.58
N PHE A 127 -6.19 20.04 1.78
CA PHE A 127 -5.52 19.14 2.72
C PHE A 127 -4.68 18.03 2.05
N VAL A 128 -4.73 17.90 0.73
CA VAL A 128 -3.98 16.89 -0.03
C VAL A 128 -2.77 17.55 -0.69
N HIS A 129 -1.58 17.06 -0.42
CA HIS A 129 -0.33 17.63 -0.91
C HIS A 129 0.56 16.53 -1.49
N ARG A 130 1.04 16.71 -2.70
CA ARG A 130 2.13 15.92 -3.24
C ARG A 130 3.44 16.49 -2.69
N VAL A 131 4.29 15.64 -2.15
CA VAL A 131 5.55 16.02 -1.51
C VAL A 131 6.69 15.12 -1.96
N GLU A 132 7.90 15.65 -1.90
CA GLU A 132 9.15 14.95 -2.23
C GLU A 132 10.01 14.89 -0.96
N ILE A 133 10.30 13.69 -0.49
CA ILE A 133 11.11 13.46 0.70
C ILE A 133 12.55 13.25 0.27
N PRO A 134 13.52 14.06 0.72
CA PRO A 134 14.94 13.84 0.42
C PRO A 134 15.37 12.43 0.85
N PHE A 135 16.09 11.76 -0.02
CA PHE A 135 16.59 10.41 0.21
C PHE A 135 18.02 10.24 -0.31
N GLU A 136 18.58 9.06 -0.14
CA GLU A 136 19.96 8.72 -0.41
C GLU A 136 20.41 9.08 -1.84
N ASN A 137 21.69 9.41 -1.98
CA ASN A 137 22.33 9.70 -3.26
C ASN A 137 21.63 10.80 -4.11
N GLY A 138 21.03 11.78 -3.43
CA GLY A 138 20.31 12.88 -4.11
C GLY A 138 18.97 12.48 -4.72
N LYS A 139 18.48 11.28 -4.44
CA LYS A 139 17.14 10.83 -4.82
C LYS A 139 16.09 11.40 -3.88
N THR A 140 14.82 11.25 -4.25
CA THR A 140 13.67 11.58 -3.40
C THR A 140 12.71 10.40 -3.34
N ILE A 141 11.90 10.36 -2.30
CA ILE A 141 10.75 9.47 -2.16
C ILE A 141 9.49 10.29 -2.40
N PRO A 142 8.76 10.04 -3.49
CA PRO A 142 7.48 10.68 -3.73
C PRO A 142 6.43 10.24 -2.72
N ALA A 143 5.65 11.19 -2.21
CA ALA A 143 4.64 10.89 -1.22
C ALA A 143 3.39 11.79 -1.37
N ILE A 144 2.28 11.35 -0.76
CA ILE A 144 1.05 12.14 -0.61
C ILE A 144 0.83 12.38 0.86
N LEU A 145 0.87 13.65 1.26
CA LEU A 145 0.51 14.10 2.60
C LEU A 145 -0.96 14.55 2.59
N GLN A 146 -1.77 13.98 3.47
CA GLN A 146 -3.10 14.49 3.77
C GLN A 146 -3.10 15.03 5.20
N THR A 147 -3.24 16.35 5.36
CA THR A 147 -3.21 16.99 6.67
C THR A 147 -4.50 16.73 7.44
N ALA A 148 -4.40 16.68 8.76
CA ALA A 148 -5.55 16.51 9.64
C ALA A 148 -6.45 17.77 9.65
N PRO A 149 -7.72 17.64 10.01
CA PRO A 149 -8.58 18.81 10.20
C PRO A 149 -8.16 19.61 11.43
N GLY A 150 -8.35 20.93 11.37
CA GLY A 150 -8.05 21.86 12.47
C GLY A 150 -6.67 22.53 12.34
N ASN A 151 -6.35 23.42 13.31
CA ASN A 151 -5.18 24.29 13.27
C ASN A 151 -4.11 23.92 14.33
N ARG A 152 -4.18 22.74 14.94
CA ARG A 152 -3.20 22.27 15.93
C ARG A 152 -2.33 21.18 15.31
N PRO A 153 -1.07 21.04 15.71
CA PRO A 153 -0.25 19.91 15.31
C PRO A 153 -0.96 18.59 15.60
N ALA A 154 -1.07 17.75 14.61
CA ALA A 154 -1.82 16.49 14.68
C ALA A 154 -0.89 15.27 14.62
N PRO A 155 -1.26 14.15 15.25
CA PRO A 155 -0.60 12.87 15.01
C PRO A 155 -0.56 12.54 13.53
N CYS A 156 0.46 11.81 13.09
CA CYS A 156 0.57 11.39 11.69
C CYS A 156 0.77 9.88 11.57
N VAL A 157 0.12 9.29 10.58
CA VAL A 157 0.32 7.90 10.21
C VAL A 157 1.11 7.83 8.92
N LEU A 158 2.34 7.30 8.99
CA LEU A 158 3.11 6.91 7.82
C LEU A 158 2.47 5.64 7.24
N VAL A 159 1.92 5.77 6.04
CA VAL A 159 1.27 4.65 5.32
C VAL A 159 2.26 4.03 4.37
N VAL A 160 2.49 2.73 4.53
CA VAL A 160 3.41 1.93 3.70
C VAL A 160 2.58 0.95 2.88
N PRO A 161 2.38 1.23 1.58
CA PRO A 161 1.59 0.39 0.69
C PRO A 161 2.18 -1.01 0.49
N GLY A 162 1.38 -1.92 -0.07
CA GLY A 162 1.84 -3.22 -0.54
C GLY A 162 2.73 -3.11 -1.78
N MET A 163 3.33 -4.22 -2.20
CA MET A 163 4.27 -4.21 -3.32
C MET A 163 3.66 -3.84 -4.68
N ASP A 164 2.35 -3.93 -4.82
CA ASP A 164 1.59 -3.65 -6.05
C ASP A 164 0.62 -2.47 -5.90
N THR A 165 0.78 -1.72 -4.82
CA THR A 165 -0.03 -0.55 -4.47
C THR A 165 0.85 0.70 -4.55
N ILE A 166 0.24 1.82 -4.93
CA ILE A 166 0.91 3.11 -5.08
C ILE A 166 0.29 4.16 -4.14
N LYS A 167 1.02 5.23 -3.90
CA LYS A 167 0.63 6.30 -2.97
C LYS A 167 -0.70 6.99 -3.30
N GLU A 168 -1.11 6.97 -4.56
CA GLU A 168 -2.36 7.58 -5.02
C GLU A 168 -3.61 6.78 -4.64
N TYR A 169 -3.47 5.50 -4.26
CA TYR A 169 -4.61 4.65 -3.97
C TYR A 169 -5.12 4.79 -2.54
N MET A 170 -4.23 4.92 -1.56
CA MET A 170 -4.64 4.80 -0.17
C MET A 170 -3.86 5.70 0.80
N PRO A 171 -4.57 6.28 1.78
CA PRO A 171 -6.02 6.29 1.88
C PRO A 171 -6.64 7.26 0.88
N SER A 172 -7.83 6.91 0.37
CA SER A 172 -8.59 7.83 -0.49
C SER A 172 -8.85 9.17 0.22
N PRO A 173 -8.65 10.32 -0.41
CA PRO A 173 -8.97 11.62 0.19
C PRO A 173 -10.43 11.74 0.62
N TYR A 174 -11.33 11.07 -0.09
CA TYR A 174 -12.77 11.07 0.22
C TYR A 174 -13.15 10.14 1.39
N HIS A 175 -12.32 9.12 1.69
CA HIS A 175 -12.61 8.08 2.69
C HIS A 175 -11.45 7.84 3.65
N ASN A 176 -10.65 8.87 3.97
CA ASN A 176 -9.54 8.71 4.91
C ASN A 176 -10.02 8.57 6.36
N HIS A 177 -10.07 7.33 6.84
CA HIS A 177 -10.52 7.00 8.20
C HIS A 177 -9.58 7.52 9.30
N PHE A 178 -8.28 7.65 9.02
CA PHE A 178 -7.31 8.26 9.94
C PHE A 178 -7.60 9.76 10.07
N ARG A 179 -7.78 10.46 8.94
CA ARG A 179 -8.08 11.90 8.93
C ARG A 179 -9.37 12.23 9.68
N ARG A 180 -10.42 11.42 9.51
CA ARG A 180 -11.70 11.56 10.25
C ARG A 180 -11.53 11.44 11.77
N ARG A 181 -10.41 10.86 12.24
CA ARG A 181 -10.04 10.73 13.66
C ARG A 181 -8.98 11.74 14.10
N GLY A 182 -8.75 12.78 13.31
CA GLY A 182 -7.83 13.87 13.64
C GLY A 182 -6.36 13.51 13.46
N MET A 183 -6.03 12.53 12.64
CA MET A 183 -4.67 12.16 12.29
C MET A 183 -4.36 12.55 10.83
N ALA A 184 -3.18 13.11 10.59
CA ALA A 184 -2.65 13.24 9.24
C ALA A 184 -2.19 11.88 8.70
N THR A 185 -2.06 11.75 7.38
CA THR A 185 -1.44 10.57 6.75
C THR A 185 -0.37 10.99 5.75
N LEU A 186 0.75 10.29 5.75
CA LEU A 186 1.80 10.42 4.74
C LEU A 186 1.96 9.06 4.05
N THR A 187 1.49 8.94 2.81
CA THR A 187 1.66 7.71 2.03
C THR A 187 2.85 7.85 1.11
N ILE A 188 3.79 6.92 1.20
CA ILE A 188 5.02 6.94 0.40
C ILE A 188 4.98 5.92 -0.74
N ASP A 189 5.55 6.27 -1.88
CA ASP A 189 6.10 5.26 -2.79
C ASP A 189 7.54 4.99 -2.34
N GLY A 190 7.72 4.02 -1.44
CA GLY A 190 9.04 3.65 -0.95
C GLY A 190 9.91 3.03 -2.06
N PRO A 191 11.18 2.67 -1.76
CA PRO A 191 12.06 2.07 -2.75
C PRO A 191 11.40 0.91 -3.49
N GLY A 192 11.49 0.90 -4.82
CA GLY A 192 10.89 -0.11 -5.69
C GLY A 192 9.41 0.07 -5.98
N GLN A 193 8.67 0.91 -5.24
CA GLN A 193 7.26 1.15 -5.46
C GLN A 193 7.01 2.31 -6.44
N GLY A 194 5.91 2.21 -7.17
CA GLY A 194 5.30 3.30 -7.93
C GLY A 194 6.29 4.23 -8.61
N GLU A 195 6.25 5.49 -8.28
CA GLU A 195 7.10 6.52 -8.88
C GLU A 195 8.58 6.39 -8.47
N SER A 196 8.88 5.87 -7.29
CA SER A 196 10.27 5.56 -6.89
C SER A 196 10.91 4.55 -7.82
N ASN A 197 10.18 3.51 -8.23
CA ASN A 197 10.67 2.54 -9.22
C ASN A 197 10.91 3.19 -10.59
N ILE A 198 9.97 4.04 -11.06
CA ILE A 198 10.11 4.80 -12.30
C ILE A 198 11.38 5.66 -12.30
N ARG A 199 11.80 6.13 -11.13
CA ARG A 199 13.02 6.94 -10.91
C ARG A 199 14.25 6.10 -10.56
N GLU A 200 14.18 4.79 -10.80
CA GLU A 200 15.28 3.85 -10.54
C GLU A 200 15.75 3.82 -9.08
N ASN A 201 14.82 4.06 -8.16
CA ASN A 201 15.03 3.88 -6.72
C ASN A 201 14.56 2.48 -6.32
N TRP A 202 15.42 1.48 -6.54
CA TRP A 202 15.13 0.06 -6.37
C TRP A 202 15.06 -0.33 -4.89
N VAL A 203 14.19 -1.31 -4.56
CA VAL A 203 14.16 -1.88 -3.21
C VAL A 203 15.37 -2.78 -2.98
N THR A 204 15.96 -2.66 -1.78
CA THR A 204 16.99 -3.56 -1.25
C THR A 204 16.49 -4.22 0.03
N LEU A 205 17.34 -5.05 0.66
CA LEU A 205 16.98 -5.73 1.90
C LEU A 205 16.71 -4.78 3.08
N ASP A 206 17.27 -3.58 3.05
CA ASP A 206 17.33 -2.69 4.22
C ASP A 206 17.03 -1.20 3.93
N ASN A 207 16.79 -0.80 2.68
CA ASN A 207 16.57 0.62 2.38
C ASN A 207 15.16 1.12 2.69
N PHE A 208 14.21 0.21 2.96
CA PHE A 208 12.88 0.62 3.39
C PHE A 208 12.86 1.21 4.81
N GLU A 209 13.72 0.71 5.71
CA GLU A 209 13.89 1.27 7.05
C GLU A 209 14.42 2.70 6.96
N ARG A 210 15.43 2.94 6.11
CA ARG A 210 16.00 4.27 5.90
C ARG A 210 15.00 5.21 5.21
N ALA A 211 14.20 4.69 4.28
CA ALA A 211 13.10 5.43 3.67
C ALA A 211 12.05 5.85 4.70
N GLY A 212 11.73 4.96 5.64
CA GLY A 212 10.85 5.26 6.76
C GLY A 212 11.41 6.35 7.67
N SER A 213 12.70 6.26 8.04
CA SER A 213 13.36 7.29 8.82
C SER A 213 13.40 8.66 8.12
N ALA A 214 13.68 8.68 6.80
CA ALA A 214 13.64 9.90 6.01
C ALA A 214 12.22 10.52 5.98
N ALA A 215 11.19 9.69 5.91
CA ALA A 215 9.79 10.14 6.01
C ALA A 215 9.48 10.73 7.39
N ILE A 216 10.00 10.13 8.45
CA ILE A 216 9.85 10.66 9.82
C ILE A 216 10.60 11.99 9.98
N ASP A 217 11.82 12.12 9.44
CA ASP A 217 12.57 13.39 9.43
C ASP A 217 11.77 14.49 8.72
N PHE A 218 11.20 14.17 7.56
CA PHE A 218 10.32 15.09 6.83
C PHE A 218 9.11 15.52 7.66
N LEU A 219 8.43 14.59 8.35
CA LEU A 219 7.29 14.89 9.21
C LEU A 219 7.67 15.75 10.41
N GLN A 220 8.83 15.52 11.01
CA GLN A 220 9.32 16.32 12.14
C GLN A 220 9.59 17.79 11.79
N ALA A 221 9.92 18.07 10.53
CA ALA A 221 10.13 19.44 10.04
C ALA A 221 8.81 20.19 9.73
N ARG A 222 7.65 19.55 9.88
CA ARG A 222 6.33 20.09 9.51
C ARG A 222 5.62 20.67 10.74
N PRO A 223 5.27 21.95 10.75
CA PRO A 223 4.62 22.59 11.92
C PRO A 223 3.21 22.08 12.20
N GLU A 224 2.52 21.54 11.19
CA GLU A 224 1.19 20.94 11.32
C GLU A 224 1.19 19.51 11.88
N ILE A 225 2.37 18.90 12.07
CA ILE A 225 2.53 17.52 12.56
C ILE A 225 3.04 17.50 14.00
N ASP A 226 2.40 16.72 14.84
CA ASP A 226 2.91 16.39 16.17
C ASP A 226 3.96 15.28 16.07
N ALA A 227 5.22 15.68 16.00
CA ALA A 227 6.35 14.78 15.88
C ALA A 227 6.51 13.76 17.01
N SER A 228 5.83 13.98 18.15
CA SER A 228 5.83 13.03 19.28
C SER A 228 4.84 11.86 19.08
N ARG A 229 3.97 11.93 18.06
CA ARG A 229 2.89 10.96 17.81
C ARG A 229 2.85 10.53 16.35
N ILE A 230 3.91 9.84 15.90
CA ILE A 230 4.01 9.26 14.56
C ILE A 230 3.79 7.75 14.67
N GLY A 231 2.78 7.24 13.95
CA GLY A 231 2.50 5.81 13.78
C GLY A 231 2.87 5.33 12.38
N VAL A 232 2.99 4.02 12.21
CA VAL A 232 3.18 3.37 10.91
C VAL A 232 2.04 2.41 10.64
N TYR A 233 1.47 2.47 9.45
CA TYR A 233 0.48 1.51 8.97
C TYR A 233 1.00 0.84 7.70
N GLY A 234 1.21 -0.47 7.77
CA GLY A 234 1.66 -1.31 6.67
C GLY A 234 0.56 -2.20 6.12
N TRP A 235 0.44 -2.27 4.80
CA TRP A 235 -0.55 -3.04 4.05
C TRP A 235 0.13 -4.12 3.21
N SER A 236 -0.27 -5.40 3.33
CA SER A 236 0.32 -6.51 2.58
C SER A 236 1.85 -6.53 2.74
N MET A 237 2.66 -6.40 1.69
CA MET A 237 4.12 -6.28 1.82
C MET A 237 4.54 -5.09 2.71
N GLY A 238 3.73 -4.03 2.77
CA GLY A 238 3.94 -2.93 3.71
C GLY A 238 3.92 -3.36 5.19
N SER A 239 3.22 -4.45 5.50
CA SER A 239 3.23 -5.03 6.86
C SER A 239 4.55 -5.71 7.22
N TYR A 240 5.37 -6.07 6.25
CA TYR A 240 6.77 -6.46 6.46
C TYR A 240 7.67 -5.23 6.66
N TRP A 241 7.53 -4.20 5.83
CA TRP A 241 8.34 -3.01 5.91
C TRP A 241 8.00 -2.11 7.11
N GLY A 242 6.71 -1.99 7.47
CA GLY A 242 6.26 -1.16 8.60
C GLY A 242 6.89 -1.54 9.94
N PRO A 243 6.82 -2.79 10.39
CA PRO A 243 7.53 -3.26 11.58
C PRO A 243 9.05 -3.12 11.49
N ARG A 244 9.67 -3.27 10.32
CA ARG A 244 11.10 -3.00 10.12
C ARG A 244 11.44 -1.53 10.37
N ILE A 245 10.61 -0.59 9.88
CA ILE A 245 10.75 0.83 10.18
C ILE A 245 10.64 1.06 11.69
N ALA A 246 9.65 0.46 12.35
CA ALA A 246 9.46 0.61 13.80
C ALA A 246 10.59 0.01 14.63
N ALA A 247 11.21 -1.09 14.15
CA ALA A 247 12.38 -1.70 14.78
C ALA A 247 13.65 -0.85 14.62
N HIS A 248 13.75 -0.10 13.52
CA HIS A 248 14.90 0.72 13.18
C HIS A 248 14.82 2.12 13.78
N ASP A 249 13.62 2.72 13.84
CA ASP A 249 13.42 4.09 14.25
C ASP A 249 12.56 4.21 15.54
N PRO A 250 13.15 4.52 16.70
CA PRO A 250 12.44 4.60 17.98
C PRO A 250 11.45 5.75 18.09
N ARG A 251 11.40 6.65 17.11
CA ARG A 251 10.42 7.73 17.02
C ARG A 251 9.04 7.22 16.62
N VAL A 252 8.94 6.01 16.07
CA VAL A 252 7.66 5.33 15.81
C VAL A 252 6.98 5.00 17.15
N LYS A 253 5.75 5.47 17.31
CA LYS A 253 4.96 5.32 18.56
C LYS A 253 3.88 4.25 18.49
N ALA A 254 3.56 3.77 17.31
CA ALA A 254 2.65 2.63 17.09
C ALA A 254 2.91 2.03 15.69
N VAL A 255 2.74 0.73 15.54
CA VAL A 255 2.79 0.09 14.23
C VAL A 255 1.61 -0.88 14.06
N ALA A 256 0.90 -0.78 12.95
CA ALA A 256 -0.12 -1.72 12.54
C ALA A 256 0.28 -2.38 11.22
N GLY A 257 0.36 -3.71 11.21
CA GLY A 257 0.58 -4.53 10.02
C GLY A 257 -0.70 -5.27 9.64
N ALA A 258 -1.20 -5.05 8.44
CA ALA A 258 -2.37 -5.73 7.90
C ALA A 258 -2.00 -6.67 6.76
N MET A 259 -2.50 -7.91 6.78
CA MET A 259 -2.20 -8.94 5.77
C MET A 259 -0.70 -9.21 5.70
N GLY A 260 -0.13 -9.56 6.84
CA GLY A 260 1.30 -9.50 7.07
C GLY A 260 2.11 -10.64 6.47
N VAL A 261 3.09 -10.31 5.67
CA VAL A 261 4.14 -11.22 5.22
C VAL A 261 5.36 -11.03 6.14
N TYR A 262 5.37 -11.67 7.31
CA TYR A 262 6.31 -11.31 8.37
C TYR A 262 7.63 -12.09 8.36
N LEU A 263 7.58 -13.41 8.44
CA LEU A 263 8.76 -14.20 8.77
C LEU A 263 9.47 -14.75 7.55
N GLN A 264 8.76 -15.40 6.63
CA GLN A 264 9.35 -16.00 5.44
C GLN A 264 8.65 -15.55 4.16
N LYS A 265 9.38 -15.60 3.03
CA LYS A 265 8.86 -15.15 1.73
C LYS A 265 8.59 -16.30 0.75
N ASP A 266 8.79 -17.54 1.17
CA ASP A 266 8.56 -18.71 0.34
C ASP A 266 7.09 -18.82 -0.07
N THR A 267 6.17 -18.52 0.83
CA THR A 267 4.74 -18.56 0.54
C THR A 267 4.39 -17.62 -0.61
N ILE A 268 4.88 -16.39 -0.57
CA ILE A 268 4.58 -15.40 -1.61
C ILE A 268 5.42 -15.59 -2.89
N PHE A 269 6.71 -15.94 -2.76
CA PHE A 269 7.61 -15.98 -3.93
C PHE A 269 7.79 -17.34 -4.55
N LYS A 270 7.53 -18.45 -3.83
CA LYS A 270 7.62 -19.81 -4.35
C LYS A 270 6.26 -20.47 -4.55
N HIS A 271 5.31 -20.23 -3.62
CA HIS A 271 4.00 -20.89 -3.60
C HIS A 271 2.85 -19.98 -4.01
N GLY A 272 3.04 -18.66 -3.95
CA GLY A 272 2.06 -17.68 -4.39
C GLY A 272 1.99 -17.52 -5.90
N LYS A 273 1.22 -16.55 -6.34
CA LYS A 273 1.04 -16.24 -7.78
C LYS A 273 2.38 -15.81 -8.40
N PRO A 274 2.75 -16.31 -9.59
CA PRO A 274 3.99 -15.90 -10.28
C PRO A 274 4.13 -14.40 -10.47
N ALA A 275 3.03 -13.68 -10.58
CA ALA A 275 3.02 -12.23 -10.70
C ALA A 275 3.67 -11.52 -9.49
N TYR A 276 3.57 -12.08 -8.28
CA TYR A 276 4.21 -11.48 -7.10
C TYR A 276 5.73 -11.52 -7.20
N ARG A 277 6.27 -12.67 -7.61
CA ARG A 277 7.71 -12.80 -7.84
C ARG A 277 8.18 -11.87 -8.96
N ALA A 278 7.47 -11.85 -10.09
CA ALA A 278 7.78 -10.97 -11.22
C ALA A 278 7.76 -9.49 -10.81
N ASN A 279 6.75 -9.07 -10.04
CA ASN A 279 6.65 -7.70 -9.53
C ASN A 279 7.82 -7.36 -8.60
N TYR A 280 8.17 -8.24 -7.65
CA TYR A 280 9.27 -7.94 -6.73
C TYR A 280 10.64 -7.94 -7.42
N LYS A 281 10.85 -8.79 -8.43
CA LYS A 281 12.03 -8.73 -9.31
C LYS A 281 12.13 -7.38 -10.02
N TYR A 282 11.02 -6.87 -10.52
CA TYR A 282 10.95 -5.53 -11.09
C TYR A 282 11.23 -4.43 -10.05
N MET A 283 10.70 -4.55 -8.83
CA MET A 283 10.95 -3.61 -7.74
C MET A 283 12.40 -3.55 -7.29
N SER A 284 13.08 -4.71 -7.26
CA SER A 284 14.47 -4.85 -6.83
C SER A 284 15.49 -4.70 -7.95
N ASN A 285 15.02 -4.71 -9.20
CA ASN A 285 15.87 -4.80 -10.40
C ASN A 285 16.78 -6.06 -10.41
N ILE A 286 16.35 -7.14 -9.73
CA ILE A 286 17.08 -8.43 -9.68
C ILE A 286 16.30 -9.43 -10.53
N TYR A 287 16.77 -9.70 -11.76
CA TYR A 287 16.10 -10.59 -12.71
C TYR A 287 16.69 -12.00 -12.75
N ASP A 288 17.92 -12.19 -12.27
CA ASP A 288 18.51 -13.51 -12.09
C ASP A 288 17.75 -14.29 -11.02
N GLU A 289 17.42 -15.57 -11.31
CA GLU A 289 16.56 -16.35 -10.42
C GLU A 289 17.26 -16.76 -9.13
N ASP A 290 18.56 -17.11 -9.21
CA ASP A 290 19.32 -17.55 -8.04
C ASP A 290 19.65 -16.37 -7.12
N ALA A 291 20.04 -15.22 -7.68
CA ALA A 291 20.24 -13.99 -6.93
C ALA A 291 18.96 -13.49 -6.26
N PHE A 292 17.81 -13.65 -6.94
CA PHE A 292 16.52 -13.31 -6.34
C PHE A 292 16.16 -14.24 -5.17
N ASP A 293 16.35 -15.55 -5.33
CA ASP A 293 16.10 -16.51 -4.25
C ASP A 293 17.00 -16.27 -3.04
N GLU A 294 18.29 -15.95 -3.25
CA GLU A 294 19.21 -15.57 -2.18
C GLU A 294 18.72 -14.33 -1.42
N MET A 295 18.28 -13.30 -2.14
CA MET A 295 17.71 -12.11 -1.52
C MET A 295 16.44 -12.45 -0.75
N ALA A 296 15.49 -13.20 -1.36
CA ALA A 296 14.21 -13.54 -0.76
C ALA A 296 14.35 -14.36 0.53
N ALA A 297 15.33 -15.29 0.56
CA ALA A 297 15.63 -16.09 1.75
C ALA A 297 16.10 -15.26 2.96
N ARG A 298 16.62 -14.06 2.72
CA ARG A 298 17.07 -13.12 3.78
C ARG A 298 15.98 -12.17 4.23
N MET A 299 14.81 -12.18 3.59
CA MET A 299 13.69 -11.30 3.93
C MET A 299 12.86 -11.86 5.08
N THR A 300 13.25 -11.54 6.31
CA THR A 300 12.56 -11.94 7.54
C THR A 300 12.57 -10.81 8.57
N LEU A 301 11.60 -10.83 9.49
CA LEU A 301 11.57 -9.93 10.67
C LEU A 301 12.29 -10.51 11.88
N GLU A 302 12.61 -11.80 11.90
CA GLU A 302 13.13 -12.49 13.08
C GLU A 302 14.28 -11.74 13.81
N PRO A 303 15.33 -11.24 13.10
CA PRO A 303 16.40 -10.53 13.79
C PRO A 303 16.02 -9.18 14.38
N LEU A 304 14.85 -8.65 14.03
CA LEU A 304 14.42 -7.29 14.36
C LEU A 304 13.29 -7.25 15.40
N ILE A 305 12.69 -8.39 15.73
CA ILE A 305 11.50 -8.48 16.59
C ILE A 305 11.73 -7.81 17.93
N GLU A 306 12.88 -8.05 18.58
CA GLU A 306 13.20 -7.49 19.89
C GLU A 306 13.38 -5.97 19.90
N ASN A 307 13.60 -5.37 18.72
CA ASN A 307 13.75 -3.93 18.57
C ASN A 307 12.40 -3.20 18.43
N ILE A 308 11.30 -3.91 18.17
CA ILE A 308 9.96 -3.33 18.11
C ILE A 308 9.46 -3.10 19.54
N ARG A 309 9.40 -1.83 19.95
CA ARG A 309 9.08 -1.44 21.33
C ARG A 309 7.75 -0.70 21.48
N CYS A 310 7.19 -0.23 20.39
CA CYS A 310 5.91 0.47 20.39
C CYS A 310 4.71 -0.51 20.32
N PRO A 311 3.50 -0.08 20.70
CA PRO A 311 2.30 -0.87 20.48
C PRO A 311 2.21 -1.39 19.05
N THR A 312 1.98 -2.69 18.89
CA THR A 312 1.99 -3.41 17.63
C THR A 312 0.68 -4.16 17.41
N LEU A 313 0.03 -3.88 16.28
CA LEU A 313 -1.13 -4.62 15.80
C LEU A 313 -0.72 -5.50 14.62
N LEU A 314 -1.09 -6.78 14.68
CA LEU A 314 -1.05 -7.72 13.57
C LEU A 314 -2.50 -8.07 13.20
N ALA A 315 -2.90 -7.88 11.94
CA ALA A 315 -4.24 -8.21 11.46
C ALA A 315 -4.17 -9.15 10.27
N MET A 316 -4.87 -10.28 10.34
CA MET A 316 -4.80 -11.38 9.39
C MET A 316 -6.19 -11.89 8.99
N GLY A 317 -6.33 -12.36 7.76
CA GLY A 317 -7.38 -13.29 7.40
C GLY A 317 -7.02 -14.70 7.88
N GLU A 318 -7.99 -15.47 8.36
CA GLU A 318 -7.77 -16.84 8.83
C GLU A 318 -7.16 -17.74 7.74
N PHE A 319 -7.57 -17.54 6.50
CA PHE A 319 -7.13 -18.29 5.32
C PHE A 319 -6.26 -17.44 4.38
N ASP A 320 -5.42 -16.57 4.92
CA ASP A 320 -4.50 -15.77 4.11
C ASP A 320 -3.52 -16.70 3.36
N GLU A 321 -3.68 -16.78 2.07
CA GLU A 321 -2.91 -17.67 1.20
C GLU A 321 -1.45 -17.22 0.97
N LEU A 322 -1.12 -15.99 1.35
CA LEU A 322 0.23 -15.40 1.21
C LEU A 322 0.99 -15.36 2.53
N CYS A 323 0.26 -15.32 3.62
CA CYS A 323 0.77 -15.22 4.98
C CYS A 323 0.06 -16.22 5.88
N PRO A 324 0.66 -17.36 6.15
CA PRO A 324 0.09 -18.33 7.10
C PRO A 324 -0.19 -17.67 8.45
N LEU A 325 -1.35 -17.98 9.04
CA LEU A 325 -1.73 -17.45 10.36
C LEU A 325 -0.68 -17.80 11.43
N GLU A 326 -0.07 -18.98 11.32
CA GLU A 326 0.98 -19.45 12.21
C GLU A 326 2.21 -18.52 12.25
N ASP A 327 2.54 -17.87 11.13
CA ASP A 327 3.62 -16.87 11.08
C ASP A 327 3.26 -15.63 11.91
N ALA A 328 2.01 -15.17 11.82
CA ALA A 328 1.53 -14.04 12.61
C ALA A 328 1.43 -14.40 14.12
N GLU A 329 0.99 -15.60 14.44
CA GLU A 329 0.95 -16.12 15.83
C GLU A 329 2.36 -16.23 16.41
N SER A 330 3.32 -16.76 15.64
CA SER A 330 4.72 -16.86 16.06
C SER A 330 5.33 -15.47 16.31
N LEU A 331 5.05 -14.51 15.42
CA LEU A 331 5.48 -13.12 15.62
C LEU A 331 4.81 -12.50 16.85
N PHE A 332 3.49 -12.70 17.01
CA PHE A 332 2.75 -12.20 18.16
C PHE A 332 3.35 -12.70 19.47
N GLU A 333 3.66 -14.01 19.58
CA GLU A 333 4.29 -14.56 20.76
C GLU A 333 5.70 -13.97 21.02
N ALA A 334 6.50 -13.76 19.98
CA ALA A 334 7.85 -13.25 20.09
C ALA A 334 7.94 -11.78 20.50
N LEU A 335 6.96 -10.95 20.14
CA LEU A 335 6.92 -9.53 20.49
C LEU A 335 6.90 -9.32 22.01
N ARG A 336 7.65 -8.31 22.49
CA ARG A 336 7.74 -7.93 23.93
C ARG A 336 7.09 -6.58 24.25
N CYS A 337 6.59 -5.90 23.25
CA CYS A 337 5.84 -4.64 23.38
C CYS A 337 4.34 -4.89 23.63
N PRO A 338 3.54 -3.86 23.95
CA PRO A 338 2.09 -3.94 23.88
C PRO A 338 1.66 -4.44 22.49
N LYS A 339 0.77 -5.44 22.44
CA LYS A 339 0.49 -6.14 21.19
C LYS A 339 -0.96 -6.59 21.07
N GLU A 340 -1.46 -6.59 19.85
CA GLU A 340 -2.73 -7.22 19.49
C GLU A 340 -2.59 -8.06 18.23
N LEU A 341 -3.32 -9.19 18.18
CA LEU A 341 -3.50 -10.01 17.00
C LEU A 341 -5.00 -10.06 16.68
N TRP A 342 -5.38 -9.57 15.49
CA TRP A 342 -6.74 -9.65 14.99
C TRP A 342 -6.81 -10.70 13.89
N VAL A 343 -7.71 -11.65 14.04
CA VAL A 343 -7.95 -12.71 13.06
C VAL A 343 -9.37 -12.55 12.54
N TYR A 344 -9.52 -12.41 11.22
CA TYR A 344 -10.82 -12.34 10.56
C TYR A 344 -11.18 -13.72 10.03
N GLU A 345 -12.16 -14.37 10.68
CA GLU A 345 -12.61 -15.73 10.33
C GLU A 345 -13.13 -15.80 8.89
N ASN A 346 -12.81 -16.88 8.21
CA ASN A 346 -13.16 -17.16 6.80
C ASN A 346 -12.64 -16.12 5.78
N GLU A 347 -11.75 -15.21 6.17
CA GLU A 347 -11.20 -14.21 5.26
C GLU A 347 -9.82 -14.62 4.75
N THR A 348 -9.52 -14.16 3.54
CA THR A 348 -8.26 -14.36 2.82
C THR A 348 -7.35 -13.15 2.92
N HIS A 349 -6.30 -13.06 2.10
CA HIS A 349 -5.31 -11.97 2.12
C HIS A 349 -5.90 -10.55 2.09
N THR A 350 -7.06 -10.33 1.46
CA THR A 350 -7.64 -8.98 1.31
C THR A 350 -8.77 -8.66 2.26
N PHE A 351 -9.04 -9.52 3.25
CA PHE A 351 -10.18 -9.44 4.19
C PHE A 351 -11.56 -9.39 3.50
N GLY A 352 -11.64 -9.60 2.20
CA GLY A 352 -12.89 -9.70 1.46
C GLY A 352 -13.92 -8.63 1.83
N SER A 353 -15.09 -9.07 2.28
CA SER A 353 -16.19 -8.20 2.70
C SER A 353 -15.93 -7.44 4.02
N ARG A 354 -14.93 -7.86 4.80
CA ARG A 354 -14.60 -7.26 6.11
C ARG A 354 -13.66 -6.07 6.01
N LEU A 355 -13.12 -5.79 4.83
CA LEU A 355 -12.16 -4.71 4.61
C LEU A 355 -12.67 -3.32 5.07
N PRO A 356 -13.93 -2.91 4.80
CA PRO A 356 -14.44 -1.63 5.30
C PRO A 356 -14.46 -1.55 6.83
N ASP A 357 -14.87 -2.65 7.50
CA ASP A 357 -14.85 -2.73 8.97
C ASP A 357 -13.43 -2.63 9.50
N PHE A 358 -12.49 -3.34 8.88
CA PHE A 358 -11.07 -3.30 9.24
C PHE A 358 -10.52 -1.86 9.17
N TYR A 359 -10.79 -1.10 8.11
CA TYR A 359 -10.30 0.28 7.99
C TYR A 359 -10.84 1.20 9.10
N LEU A 360 -12.08 1.00 9.53
CA LEU A 360 -12.64 1.72 10.68
C LEU A 360 -11.90 1.36 11.97
N GLN A 361 -11.73 0.05 12.21
CA GLN A 361 -11.14 -0.48 13.45
C GLN A 361 -9.66 -0.15 13.58
N VAL A 362 -8.86 -0.30 12.51
CA VAL A 362 -7.42 0.01 12.56
C VAL A 362 -7.17 1.50 12.78
N ALA A 363 -8.03 2.36 12.26
CA ALA A 363 -7.90 3.79 12.49
C ALA A 363 -8.25 4.18 13.95
N ASP A 364 -9.22 3.50 14.57
CA ASP A 364 -9.51 3.65 16.01
C ASP A 364 -8.34 3.13 16.86
N TRP A 365 -7.84 1.95 16.55
CA TRP A 365 -6.69 1.36 17.24
C TRP A 365 -5.46 2.27 17.15
N MET A 366 -5.13 2.78 15.98
CA MET A 366 -3.99 3.68 15.77
C MET A 366 -4.12 4.96 16.59
N ARG A 367 -5.32 5.58 16.61
CA ARG A 367 -5.58 6.75 17.46
C ARG A 367 -5.32 6.43 18.93
N ASP A 368 -5.86 5.31 19.41
CA ASP A 368 -5.74 4.90 20.81
C ASP A 368 -4.31 4.58 21.19
N ALA A 369 -3.55 3.93 20.30
CA ALA A 369 -2.11 3.68 20.48
C ALA A 369 -1.31 4.97 20.57
N LEU A 370 -1.55 5.93 19.66
CA LEU A 370 -0.88 7.24 19.64
C LEU A 370 -1.29 8.15 20.81
N GLN A 371 -2.40 7.84 21.50
CA GLN A 371 -2.81 8.49 22.75
C GLN A 371 -2.24 7.80 24.00
N GLY A 372 -1.43 6.73 23.84
CA GLY A 372 -0.82 6.00 24.94
C GLY A 372 -1.76 5.13 25.74
N ARG A 373 -2.87 4.65 25.15
CA ARG A 373 -3.86 3.82 25.83
C ARG A 373 -3.41 2.38 26.10
N PHE A 374 -2.38 1.91 25.41
CA PHE A 374 -1.84 0.55 25.56
C PHE A 374 -0.60 0.58 26.45
N GLY A 375 -0.80 0.18 27.73
CA GLY A 375 0.28 0.13 28.70
C GLY A 375 1.14 -1.16 28.59
N PRO A 376 2.26 -1.21 29.38
CA PRO A 376 3.07 -2.42 29.47
C PRO A 376 2.22 -3.64 29.86
N GLY A 377 2.45 -4.76 29.18
CA GLY A 377 1.70 -6.02 29.43
C GLY A 377 0.38 -6.13 28.67
N HIS A 378 -0.04 -5.11 27.92
CA HIS A 378 -1.20 -5.24 27.03
C HIS A 378 -0.89 -6.28 25.95
N ALA A 379 -1.62 -7.39 25.97
CA ALA A 379 -1.53 -8.45 24.97
C ALA A 379 -2.93 -9.01 24.75
N ARG A 380 -3.44 -8.93 23.52
CA ARG A 380 -4.80 -9.32 23.19
C ARG A 380 -4.88 -10.00 21.83
N ARG A 381 -5.56 -11.16 21.77
CA ARG A 381 -6.06 -11.75 20.53
C ARG A 381 -7.54 -11.42 20.39
N VAL A 382 -7.95 -11.06 19.19
CA VAL A 382 -9.35 -10.78 18.84
C VAL A 382 -9.69 -11.58 17.60
N ASP A 383 -10.56 -12.56 17.74
CA ASP A 383 -11.11 -13.31 16.62
C ASP A 383 -12.41 -12.62 16.19
N HIS A 384 -12.41 -12.07 14.98
CA HIS A 384 -13.57 -11.40 14.38
C HIS A 384 -14.39 -12.45 13.64
N PRO A 385 -15.62 -12.78 14.10
CA PRO A 385 -16.42 -13.85 13.53
C PRO A 385 -16.79 -13.57 12.06
N ALA A 386 -16.92 -14.63 11.27
CA ALA A 386 -17.44 -14.55 9.92
C ALA A 386 -18.82 -13.88 9.89
N ARG A 387 -19.12 -13.13 8.83
CA ARG A 387 -20.42 -12.50 8.62
C ARG A 387 -21.10 -13.05 7.37
#